data_8dafcca9988163f9360b7dfa4a7885bc
#
_entry.id   8dafcca9988163f9360b7dfa4a7885bc
#
_cell.length_a   1.000
_cell.length_b   1.000
_cell.length_c   1.000
_cell.angle_alpha   90.00
_cell.angle_beta   90.00
_cell.angle_gamma   90.00
#
_symmetry.space_group_name_H-M   'P 1'
#
loop_
_entity.id
_entity.type
_entity.pdbx_description
1 polymer ?
#
loop_
_entity_poly.entity_id
_entity_poly.type
_entity_poly.pdbx_seq_one_letter_code
_entity_poly.pdbx_strand_id
1 'polypeptide(L)'
;MSNETSIPEVAKRYAKATFDLAEAENLSEAILKDLTALKKMINDNEELSRLILSPTFTSTDQISVMNEIFKKQDVSVLVKNLVNVLIRNRRINLLVSIINAYDHIMKSNSGEIIAEVITAV
;
A
#
# COMPACT_ATOMS: atom_id res chain seq x y z
N MET A 1 2.74 21.04 6.70
CA MET A 1 3.29 20.44 6.39
C MET A 1 2.93 19.40 5.89
N SER A 2 2.98 19.16 5.11
CA SER A 2 2.35 18.21 4.66
C SER A 2 2.93 16.93 4.70
N ASN A 3 2.16 15.99 5.11
CA ASN A 3 2.62 14.64 5.22
C ASN A 3 2.86 14.00 3.88
N GLU A 4 2.26 14.53 2.85
CA GLU A 4 2.48 13.97 1.54
C GLU A 4 3.92 14.11 1.11
N THR A 5 4.55 15.20 1.51
CA THR A 5 5.92 15.41 1.09
C THR A 5 6.90 14.52 1.83
N SER A 6 6.41 13.82 2.86
CA SER A 6 7.30 12.95 3.63
C SER A 6 7.21 11.49 3.24
N ILE A 7 6.52 11.16 2.15
CA ILE A 7 6.49 9.78 1.70
C ILE A 7 7.88 9.38 1.22
N PRO A 8 8.45 8.32 1.80
CA PRO A 8 9.80 7.90 1.41
C PRO A 8 9.89 7.51 -0.06
N GLU A 9 11.04 7.75 -0.65
CA GLU A 9 11.27 7.39 -2.05
C GLU A 9 11.08 5.91 -2.29
N VAL A 10 11.51 5.08 -1.34
CA VAL A 10 11.35 3.64 -1.48
C VAL A 10 9.87 3.27 -1.56
N ALA A 11 9.05 3.92 -0.74
CA ALA A 11 7.61 3.66 -0.78
C ALA A 11 7.02 4.06 -2.12
N LYS A 12 7.47 5.15 -2.68
CA LYS A 12 7.00 5.59 -3.99
C LYS A 12 7.36 4.59 -5.08
N ARG A 13 8.55 4.00 -5.01
CA ARG A 13 8.97 3.01 -5.99
C ARG A 13 8.12 1.75 -5.92
N TYR A 14 7.83 1.28 -4.71
CA TYR A 14 6.97 0.12 -4.56
C TYR A 14 5.57 0.41 -5.09
N ALA A 15 5.05 1.60 -4.79
CA ALA A 15 3.72 1.98 -5.24
C ALA A 15 3.66 2.05 -6.77
N LYS A 16 4.68 2.64 -7.38
CA LYS A 16 4.74 2.76 -8.84
C LYS A 16 4.81 1.39 -9.49
N ALA A 17 5.66 0.52 -8.95
CA ALA A 17 5.79 -0.83 -9.50
C ALA A 17 4.47 -1.59 -9.39
N THR A 18 3.80 -1.46 -8.25
CA THR A 18 2.52 -2.11 -8.04
C THR A 18 1.47 -1.55 -9.01
N PHE A 19 1.46 -0.24 -9.17
CA PHE A 19 0.52 0.40 -10.08
C PHE A 19 0.74 -0.06 -11.52
N ASP A 20 1.99 -0.14 -11.95
CA ASP A 20 2.29 -0.57 -13.31
C ASP A 20 1.81 -1.99 -13.57
N LEU A 21 2.00 -2.88 -12.60
CA LEU A 21 1.52 -4.24 -12.72
C LEU A 21 -0.01 -4.29 -12.74
N ALA A 22 -0.63 -3.48 -11.90
CA ALA A 22 -2.09 -3.46 -11.84
C ALA A 22 -2.68 -2.91 -13.14
N GLU A 23 -2.06 -1.89 -13.70
CA GLU A 23 -2.52 -1.33 -14.97
C GLU A 23 -2.41 -2.33 -16.09
N ALA A 24 -1.33 -3.10 -16.11
CA ALA A 24 -1.13 -4.10 -17.14
C ALA A 24 -2.23 -5.15 -17.14
N GLU A 25 -2.88 -5.37 -16.00
CA GLU A 25 -3.94 -6.35 -15.87
C GLU A 25 -5.32 -5.72 -15.72
N ASN A 26 -5.40 -4.41 -15.87
CA ASN A 26 -6.65 -3.66 -15.71
C ASN A 26 -7.25 -3.82 -14.32
N LEU A 27 -6.39 -3.87 -13.32
CA LEU A 27 -6.80 -4.07 -11.94
C LEU A 27 -6.49 -2.89 -11.04
N SER A 28 -6.09 -1.74 -11.60
CA SER A 28 -5.62 -0.63 -10.79
C SER A 28 -6.65 -0.17 -9.76
N GLU A 29 -7.93 -0.12 -10.14
CA GLU A 29 -8.96 0.30 -9.19
C GLU A 29 -9.26 -0.78 -8.15
N ALA A 30 -9.24 -2.03 -8.56
CA ALA A 30 -9.46 -3.13 -7.63
C ALA A 30 -8.34 -3.19 -6.60
N ILE A 31 -7.11 -2.95 -7.04
CA ILE A 31 -5.97 -2.93 -6.13
C ILE A 31 -6.08 -1.75 -5.16
N LEU A 32 -6.50 -0.59 -5.65
CA LEU A 32 -6.70 0.55 -4.76
C LEU A 32 -7.72 0.23 -3.68
N LYS A 33 -8.80 -0.43 -4.06
CA LYS A 33 -9.83 -0.79 -3.10
C LYS A 33 -9.27 -1.74 -2.04
N ASP A 34 -8.50 -2.74 -2.47
CA ASP A 34 -7.89 -3.67 -1.52
C ASP A 34 -6.92 -2.97 -0.59
N LEU A 35 -6.09 -2.09 -1.14
CA LEU A 35 -5.10 -1.37 -0.34
C LEU A 35 -5.77 -0.43 0.65
N THR A 36 -6.83 0.23 0.24
CA THR A 36 -7.57 1.13 1.12
C THR A 36 -8.19 0.36 2.27
N ALA A 37 -8.77 -0.80 1.98
CA ALA A 37 -9.33 -1.65 3.02
C ALA A 37 -8.26 -2.11 4.00
N LEU A 38 -7.10 -2.47 3.47
CA LEU A 38 -5.99 -2.92 4.30
C LEU A 38 -5.49 -1.79 5.19
N LYS A 39 -5.38 -0.59 4.65
CA LYS A 39 -4.97 0.58 5.43
C LYS A 39 -5.95 0.85 6.58
N LYS A 40 -7.24 0.76 6.28
CA LYS A 40 -8.25 0.97 7.31
C LYS A 40 -8.12 -0.08 8.40
N MET A 41 -7.89 -1.32 8.02
CA MET A 41 -7.71 -2.39 8.98
C MET A 41 -6.52 -2.13 9.90
N ILE A 42 -5.41 -1.67 9.32
CA ILE A 42 -4.22 -1.35 10.10
C ILE A 42 -4.51 -0.21 11.08
N ASN A 43 -5.20 0.83 10.60
CA ASN A 43 -5.50 1.97 11.46
C ASN A 43 -6.47 1.63 12.57
N ASP A 44 -7.39 0.70 12.33
CA ASP A 44 -8.41 0.34 13.32
C ASP A 44 -7.93 -0.72 14.30
N ASN A 45 -6.81 -1.38 14.01
CA ASN A 45 -6.33 -2.46 14.84
C ASN A 45 -4.93 -2.16 15.36
N GLU A 46 -4.84 -1.83 16.63
CA GLU A 46 -3.58 -1.44 17.24
C GLU A 46 -2.54 -2.55 17.20
N GLU A 47 -2.99 -3.79 17.38
CA GLU A 47 -2.06 -4.92 17.36
C GLU A 47 -1.47 -5.12 15.98
N LEU A 48 -2.30 -4.99 14.95
CA LEU A 48 -1.81 -5.12 13.59
C LEU A 48 -0.84 -3.99 13.24
N SER A 49 -1.16 -2.79 13.68
CA SER A 49 -0.28 -1.65 13.46
C SER A 49 1.07 -1.90 14.12
N ARG A 50 1.05 -2.43 15.34
CA ARG A 50 2.29 -2.72 16.06
C ARG A 50 3.10 -3.80 15.37
N LEU A 51 2.42 -4.83 14.88
CA LEU A 51 3.08 -5.92 14.17
C LEU A 51 3.84 -5.39 12.96
N ILE A 52 3.24 -4.47 12.24
CA ILE A 52 3.82 -3.92 11.03
C ILE A 52 4.97 -2.97 11.34
N LEU A 53 4.83 -2.16 12.39
CA LEU A 53 5.79 -1.11 12.66
C LEU A 53 6.94 -1.54 13.57
N SER A 54 6.77 -2.62 14.32
CA SER A 54 7.79 -3.00 15.29
C SER A 54 8.80 -3.96 14.68
N PRO A 55 10.10 -3.66 14.81
CA PRO A 55 11.13 -4.55 14.27
C PRO A 55 11.34 -5.81 15.10
N THR A 56 10.65 -5.94 16.23
CA THR A 56 10.84 -7.10 17.09
C THR A 56 10.15 -8.35 16.56
N PHE A 57 9.20 -8.20 15.66
CA PHE A 57 8.53 -9.36 15.08
C PHE A 57 9.36 -9.92 13.93
N THR A 58 9.41 -11.25 13.84
CA THR A 58 10.14 -11.89 12.76
C THR A 58 9.32 -11.87 11.48
N SER A 59 10.00 -12.08 10.36
CA SER A 59 9.30 -12.17 9.08
C SER A 59 8.27 -13.30 9.09
N THR A 60 8.62 -14.43 9.71
CA THR A 60 7.69 -15.55 9.80
C THR A 60 6.43 -15.16 10.56
N ASP A 61 6.58 -14.44 11.67
CA ASP A 61 5.43 -13.98 12.44
C ASP A 61 4.55 -13.06 11.59
N GLN A 62 5.17 -12.12 10.90
CA GLN A 62 4.43 -11.16 10.09
C GLN A 62 3.69 -11.84 8.95
N ILE A 63 4.32 -12.78 8.29
CA ILE A 63 3.69 -13.52 7.20
C ILE A 63 2.51 -14.31 7.71
N SER A 64 2.67 -14.98 8.86
CA SER A 64 1.58 -15.76 9.43
C SER A 64 0.35 -14.93 9.71
N VAL A 65 0.55 -13.77 10.35
CA VAL A 65 -0.57 -12.90 10.70
C VAL A 65 -1.23 -12.35 9.46
N MET A 66 -0.43 -11.91 8.49
CA MET A 66 -0.99 -11.35 7.27
C MET A 66 -1.75 -12.39 6.48
N ASN A 67 -1.26 -13.63 6.44
CA ASN A 67 -1.98 -14.69 5.76
C ASN A 67 -3.34 -14.97 6.41
N GLU A 68 -3.39 -14.89 7.74
CA GLU A 68 -4.67 -15.06 8.44
C GLU A 68 -5.66 -13.97 8.05
N ILE A 69 -5.16 -12.75 7.93
CA ILE A 69 -6.00 -11.63 7.52
C ILE A 69 -6.51 -11.85 6.10
N PHE A 70 -5.63 -12.32 5.22
CA PHE A 70 -6.01 -12.53 3.82
C PHE A 70 -7.00 -13.66 3.64
N LYS A 71 -7.05 -14.60 4.58
CA LYS A 71 -8.08 -15.64 4.55
C LYS A 71 -9.46 -15.07 4.84
N LYS A 72 -9.53 -14.04 5.67
CA LYS A 72 -10.79 -13.43 6.04
C LYS A 72 -11.20 -12.32 5.09
N GLN A 73 -10.23 -11.68 4.45
CA GLN A 73 -10.47 -10.60 3.51
C GLN A 73 -10.08 -11.07 2.13
N ASP A 74 -10.98 -10.88 1.20
CA ASP A 74 -10.73 -11.30 -0.18
C ASP A 74 -9.90 -10.21 -0.87
N VAL A 75 -8.59 -10.39 -0.88
CA VAL A 75 -7.71 -9.43 -1.54
C VAL A 75 -7.04 -10.09 -2.74
N SER A 76 -6.65 -9.26 -3.71
CA SER A 76 -6.02 -9.77 -4.92
C SER A 76 -4.67 -10.39 -4.64
N VAL A 77 -4.29 -11.30 -5.51
CA VAL A 77 -2.98 -11.94 -5.42
C VAL A 77 -1.88 -10.90 -5.48
N LEU A 78 -2.07 -9.86 -6.27
CA LEU A 78 -1.07 -8.81 -6.41
C LEU A 78 -0.79 -8.12 -5.07
N VAL A 79 -1.84 -7.86 -4.28
CA VAL A 79 -1.67 -7.27 -2.96
C VAL A 79 -0.98 -8.23 -2.01
N LYS A 80 -1.36 -9.52 -2.05
CA LYS A 80 -0.71 -10.52 -1.22
C LYS A 80 0.78 -10.61 -1.53
N ASN A 81 1.12 -10.59 -2.81
CA ASN A 81 2.51 -10.66 -3.23
C ASN A 81 3.29 -9.44 -2.77
N LEU A 82 2.67 -8.27 -2.88
CA LEU A 82 3.32 -7.04 -2.42
C LEU A 82 3.65 -7.13 -0.93
N VAL A 83 2.68 -7.55 -0.13
CA VAL A 83 2.88 -7.65 1.31
C VAL A 83 3.97 -8.63 1.63
N ASN A 84 3.98 -9.79 0.96
CA ASN A 84 5.00 -10.80 1.20
C ASN A 84 6.40 -10.30 0.85
N VAL A 85 6.52 -9.58 -0.26
CA VAL A 85 7.81 -9.01 -0.66
C VAL A 85 8.28 -8.00 0.36
N LEU A 86 7.37 -7.16 0.83
CA LEU A 86 7.72 -6.16 1.84
C LEU A 86 8.20 -6.81 3.13
N ILE A 87 7.54 -7.87 3.54
CA ILE A 87 7.96 -8.58 4.76
C ILE A 87 9.34 -9.19 4.57
N ARG A 88 9.56 -9.84 3.44
CA ARG A 88 10.86 -10.47 3.19
C ARG A 88 11.99 -9.46 3.15
N ASN A 89 11.71 -8.28 2.61
CA ASN A 89 12.71 -7.24 2.51
C ASN A 89 12.79 -6.38 3.76
N ARG A 90 12.05 -6.73 4.80
CA ARG A 90 12.01 -6.00 6.07
C ARG A 90 11.55 -4.56 5.86
N ARG A 91 10.57 -4.39 4.97
CA ARG A 91 10.05 -3.06 4.65
C ARG A 91 8.54 -2.97 4.85
N ILE A 92 7.95 -3.91 5.58
CA ILE A 92 6.50 -3.90 5.80
C ILE A 92 6.07 -2.64 6.56
N ASN A 93 6.99 -2.03 7.29
CA ASN A 93 6.68 -0.78 8.00
C ASN A 93 6.37 0.36 7.03
N LEU A 94 6.67 0.20 5.74
CA LEU A 94 6.36 1.20 4.75
C LEU A 94 5.00 0.99 4.09
N LEU A 95 4.27 -0.03 4.50
CA LEU A 95 3.03 -0.40 3.80
C LEU A 95 2.03 0.76 3.71
N VAL A 96 1.78 1.46 4.81
CA VAL A 96 0.83 2.58 4.78
C VAL A 96 1.32 3.68 3.85
N SER A 97 2.62 3.98 3.88
CA SER A 97 3.18 4.99 2.99
C SER A 97 3.03 4.56 1.53
N ILE A 98 3.22 3.28 1.25
CA ILE A 98 3.04 2.74 -0.10
C ILE A 98 1.59 2.88 -0.54
N ILE A 99 0.65 2.58 0.35
CA ILE A 99 -0.76 2.72 0.03
C ILE A 99 -1.10 4.18 -0.28
N ASN A 100 -0.58 5.10 0.52
CA ASN A 100 -0.80 6.52 0.28
C ASN A 100 -0.21 6.96 -1.06
N ALA A 101 0.98 6.46 -1.39
CA ALA A 101 1.60 6.79 -2.67
C ALA A 101 0.80 6.21 -3.84
N TYR A 102 0.29 5.00 -3.69
CA TYR A 102 -0.53 4.38 -4.72
C TYR A 102 -1.81 5.21 -4.95
N ASP A 103 -2.44 5.63 -3.86
CA ASP A 103 -3.63 6.47 -3.95
C ASP A 103 -3.33 7.76 -4.71
N HIS A 104 -2.18 8.35 -4.43
CA HIS A 104 -1.77 9.57 -5.10
C HIS A 104 -1.58 9.34 -6.60
N ILE A 105 -0.96 8.23 -6.97
CA ILE A 105 -0.77 7.86 -8.38
C ILE A 105 -2.13 7.71 -9.06
N MET A 106 -3.06 7.05 -8.39
CA MET A 106 -4.40 6.86 -8.95
C MET A 106 -5.11 8.17 -9.20
N LYS A 107 -5.00 9.09 -8.26
CA LYS A 107 -5.64 10.40 -8.42
C LYS A 107 -5.02 11.18 -9.56
N SER A 108 -3.71 11.15 -9.68
CA SER A 108 -3.05 11.81 -10.80
C SER A 108 -3.49 11.22 -12.12
N ASN A 109 -3.60 9.90 -12.15
CA ASN A 109 -3.95 9.21 -13.38
C ASN A 109 -5.40 9.42 -13.78
N SER A 110 -6.27 9.65 -12.80
CA SER A 110 -7.69 9.85 -13.08
C SER A 110 -8.00 11.27 -13.53
N GLY A 111 -7.04 12.16 -13.46
CA GLY A 111 -7.22 13.52 -13.88
C GLY A 111 -7.58 14.48 -12.79
N GLU A 112 -7.81 14.01 -11.59
CA GLU A 112 -8.20 14.91 -10.49
C GLU A 112 -7.11 15.91 -10.17
N ILE A 113 -5.89 15.41 -10.08
CA ILE A 113 -4.77 16.30 -9.79
C ILE A 113 -4.37 17.08 -11.04
N ILE A 114 -4.54 16.45 -12.18
CA ILE A 114 -4.23 17.12 -13.44
C ILE A 114 -5.09 18.36 -13.63
N ALA A 115 -6.33 18.30 -13.18
CA ALA A 115 -7.20 19.46 -13.27
C ALA A 115 -6.61 20.63 -12.51
N GLU A 116 -6.02 20.36 -11.35
CA GLU A 116 -5.37 21.42 -10.58
C GLU A 116 -4.15 21.95 -11.28
N VAL A 117 -3.39 21.06 -11.88
CA VAL A 117 -2.21 21.48 -12.61
C VAL A 117 -2.59 22.37 -13.79
N ILE A 118 -3.62 21.98 -14.49
CA ILE A 118 -4.09 22.78 -15.60
C ILE A 118 -4.50 24.15 -15.10
N THR A 119 -5.13 24.21 -13.96
CA THR A 119 -5.55 25.46 -13.38
C THR A 119 -4.35 26.33 -13.07
N ALA A 120 -3.30 25.74 -12.62
CA ALA A 120 -2.10 26.48 -12.26
C ALA A 120 -1.38 27.02 -13.49
N VAL A 121 -1.63 26.45 -14.61
CA VAL A 121 -1.01 26.91 -15.85
C VAL A 121 -1.76 28.08 -16.41
#